data_b3133ab9940654777eba4d820b8dbf59
#
_entry.id   b3133ab9940654777eba4d820b8dbf59
#
_cell.length_a   1.000
_cell.length_b   1.000
_cell.length_c   1.000
_cell.angle_alpha   90.00
_cell.angle_beta   90.00
_cell.angle_gamma   90.00
#
_symmetry.space_group_name_H-M   'P 1'
#
loop_
_entity.id
_entity.type
_entity.pdbx_description
1 polymer ?
#
loop_
_entity_poly.entity_id
_entity_poly.type
_entity_poly.pdbx_seq_one_letter_code
_entity_poly.pdbx_strand_id
1 'polypeptide(L)'
;MPMIDADGCLLNVSVEGRDGGPTLMLSNSLGSTMQMWEPQMKALSQIFRVIRYDRRGHGKSNAPPGPYSMERFGRDVLAILDDLNIAKTHWCGLSMGGMVGQWLGANAPDRFGKIILANTACHYPDPTRWHERIKAVQEGGIAAVADAVMSGWLTADFREREPQVTANMKAMMLTTPVQGYIACCEALSTLDLREALPTIKSPTLVIAGRHDMSTPVAAAEFIRSKIPGASMTILDAAHISKVERPHAFTDAVVGFLTQR
;
A
#
# COMPACT_ATOMS: atom_id res chain seq x y z
N MET A 1 -17.95 5.94 -9.31
CA MET A 1 -17.13 4.87 -8.69
C MET A 1 -18.05 4.11 -7.76
N PRO A 2 -18.10 2.78 -7.85
CA PRO A 2 -18.95 1.98 -6.96
C PRO A 2 -18.48 2.08 -5.51
N MET A 3 -19.45 2.01 -4.61
CA MET A 3 -19.22 1.79 -3.18
C MET A 3 -19.53 0.33 -2.89
N ILE A 4 -18.54 -0.42 -2.42
CA ILE A 4 -18.66 -1.86 -2.15
C ILE A 4 -18.71 -2.06 -0.64
N ASP A 5 -19.69 -2.83 -0.17
CA ASP A 5 -19.83 -3.19 1.23
C ASP A 5 -18.83 -4.28 1.62
N ALA A 6 -17.99 -3.97 2.58
CA ALA A 6 -17.05 -4.90 3.19
C ALA A 6 -17.38 -5.03 4.69
N ASP A 7 -18.42 -5.80 4.99
CA ASP A 7 -18.87 -6.08 6.35
C ASP A 7 -19.26 -4.78 7.09
N GLY A 8 -20.23 -4.04 6.51
CA GLY A 8 -20.75 -2.79 7.04
C GLY A 8 -19.85 -1.56 6.84
N CYS A 9 -18.74 -1.71 6.12
CA CYS A 9 -17.88 -0.60 5.73
C CYS A 9 -17.94 -0.40 4.21
N LEU A 10 -18.52 0.70 3.77
CA LEU A 10 -18.56 1.04 2.34
C LEU A 10 -17.18 1.52 1.88
N LEU A 11 -16.62 0.83 0.91
CA LEU A 11 -15.31 1.10 0.32
C LEU A 11 -15.48 1.76 -1.06
N ASN A 12 -14.80 2.87 -1.28
CA ASN A 12 -14.75 3.55 -2.56
C ASN A 12 -13.77 2.82 -3.49
N VAL A 13 -14.27 2.30 -4.60
CA VAL A 13 -13.53 1.47 -5.55
C VAL A 13 -13.56 2.09 -6.94
N SER A 14 -12.46 1.99 -7.67
CA SER A 14 -12.36 2.32 -9.09
C SER A 14 -11.89 1.10 -9.87
N VAL A 15 -12.51 0.84 -11.00
CA VAL A 15 -12.11 -0.20 -11.95
C VAL A 15 -11.91 0.45 -13.30
N GLU A 16 -10.70 0.41 -13.82
CA GLU A 16 -10.30 1.12 -15.04
C GLU A 16 -9.35 0.27 -15.87
N GLY A 17 -9.14 0.65 -17.12
CA GLY A 17 -8.12 0.06 -17.98
C GLY A 17 -8.68 -0.97 -18.95
N ARG A 18 -7.86 -1.98 -19.30
CA ARG A 18 -8.11 -2.88 -20.41
C ARG A 18 -9.21 -3.89 -20.10
N ASP A 19 -10.30 -3.82 -20.84
CA ASP A 19 -11.36 -4.84 -20.77
C ASP A 19 -10.83 -6.21 -21.19
N GLY A 20 -11.15 -7.23 -20.39
CA GLY A 20 -10.65 -8.60 -20.62
C GLY A 20 -9.16 -8.80 -20.36
N GLY A 21 -8.43 -7.76 -19.94
CA GLY A 21 -7.04 -7.88 -19.51
C GLY A 21 -6.90 -8.58 -18.15
N PRO A 22 -5.69 -9.07 -17.80
CA PRO A 22 -5.43 -9.59 -16.47
C PRO A 22 -5.71 -8.51 -15.42
N THR A 23 -6.29 -8.90 -14.30
CA THR A 23 -6.62 -7.94 -13.23
C THR A 23 -5.40 -7.64 -12.36
N LEU A 24 -5.26 -6.36 -11.99
CA LEU A 24 -4.23 -5.86 -11.07
C LEU A 24 -4.90 -4.99 -10.01
N MET A 25 -4.75 -5.34 -8.75
CA MET A 25 -5.23 -4.53 -7.64
C MET A 25 -4.10 -3.72 -6.99
N LEU A 26 -4.34 -2.42 -6.80
CA LEU A 26 -3.38 -1.47 -6.23
C LEU A 26 -3.82 -1.06 -4.83
N SER A 27 -2.91 -1.14 -3.86
CA SER A 27 -3.19 -0.80 -2.46
C SER A 27 -2.23 0.25 -1.91
N ASN A 28 -2.77 1.21 -1.20
CA ASN A 28 -2.15 2.49 -0.84
C ASN A 28 -1.29 2.41 0.43
N SER A 29 -0.49 3.48 0.68
CA SER A 29 0.16 3.75 1.96
C SER A 29 -0.84 4.24 3.02
N LEU A 30 -0.46 4.23 4.30
CA LEU A 30 -1.15 4.93 5.38
C LEU A 30 -1.23 6.43 5.06
N GLY A 31 -2.38 7.05 5.30
CA GLY A 31 -2.56 8.50 5.06
C GLY A 31 -2.65 8.87 3.58
N SER A 32 -2.91 7.92 2.69
CA SER A 32 -3.06 8.20 1.26
C SER A 32 -4.33 7.58 0.69
N THR A 33 -4.76 8.08 -0.47
CA THR A 33 -5.92 7.60 -1.20
C THR A 33 -5.51 6.90 -2.50
N MET A 34 -6.46 6.31 -3.21
CA MET A 34 -6.19 5.65 -4.50
C MET A 34 -5.58 6.60 -5.54
N GLN A 35 -5.76 7.92 -5.40
CA GLN A 35 -5.17 8.93 -6.28
C GLN A 35 -3.65 8.93 -6.26
N MET A 36 -3.02 8.42 -5.22
CA MET A 36 -1.56 8.29 -5.18
C MET A 36 -1.01 7.45 -6.35
N TRP A 37 -1.85 6.62 -7.00
CA TRP A 37 -1.46 5.75 -8.13
C TRP A 37 -1.57 6.41 -9.51
N GLU A 38 -2.06 7.67 -9.60
CA GLU A 38 -2.23 8.36 -10.89
C GLU A 38 -0.99 8.33 -11.81
N PRO A 39 0.25 8.50 -11.30
CA PRO A 39 1.43 8.44 -12.17
C PRO A 39 1.63 7.11 -12.92
N GLN A 40 1.08 6.01 -12.40
CA GLN A 40 1.20 4.67 -13.00
C GLN A 40 0.04 4.34 -13.93
N MET A 41 -1.09 5.03 -13.80
CA MET A 41 -2.34 4.59 -14.44
C MET A 41 -2.26 4.55 -15.95
N LYS A 42 -1.61 5.55 -16.59
CA LYS A 42 -1.48 5.60 -18.06
C LYS A 42 -0.83 4.33 -18.65
N ALA A 43 0.17 3.80 -17.98
CA ALA A 43 0.86 2.59 -18.43
C ALA A 43 0.14 1.31 -18.03
N LEU A 44 -0.30 1.23 -16.76
CA LEU A 44 -0.94 0.02 -16.22
C LEU A 44 -2.29 -0.27 -16.89
N SER A 45 -3.10 0.76 -17.15
CA SER A 45 -4.43 0.61 -17.76
C SER A 45 -4.39 0.15 -19.22
N GLN A 46 -3.27 0.27 -19.90
CA GLN A 46 -3.10 -0.26 -21.27
C GLN A 46 -2.96 -1.80 -21.27
N ILE A 47 -2.51 -2.37 -20.16
CA ILE A 47 -2.18 -3.81 -20.05
C ILE A 47 -3.19 -4.55 -19.17
N PHE A 48 -3.57 -3.93 -18.05
CA PHE A 48 -4.36 -4.54 -16.99
C PHE A 48 -5.75 -3.92 -16.88
N ARG A 49 -6.70 -4.71 -16.39
CA ARG A 49 -7.88 -4.18 -15.72
C ARG A 49 -7.47 -3.82 -14.30
N VAL A 50 -7.31 -2.53 -14.02
CA VAL A 50 -6.74 -2.02 -12.77
C VAL A 50 -7.86 -1.72 -11.78
N ILE A 51 -7.74 -2.26 -10.57
CA ILE A 51 -8.63 -2.01 -9.44
C ILE A 51 -7.87 -1.16 -8.44
N ARG A 52 -8.43 -0.01 -8.11
CA ARG A 52 -7.93 0.88 -7.05
C ARG A 52 -9.02 1.08 -6.01
N TYR A 53 -8.66 1.26 -4.78
CA TYR A 53 -9.63 1.50 -3.71
C TYR A 53 -9.05 2.40 -2.61
N ASP A 54 -9.92 3.12 -1.95
CA ASP A 54 -9.59 3.74 -0.67
C ASP A 54 -9.85 2.70 0.41
N ARG A 55 -8.84 2.43 1.25
CA ARG A 55 -9.05 1.49 2.35
C ARG A 55 -10.00 2.09 3.39
N ARG A 56 -10.58 1.25 4.25
CA ARG A 56 -11.35 1.73 5.40
C ARG A 56 -10.56 2.79 6.18
N GLY A 57 -11.23 3.83 6.62
CA GLY A 57 -10.61 4.94 7.33
C GLY A 57 -9.87 5.95 6.45
N HIS A 58 -9.94 5.83 5.11
CA HIS A 58 -9.23 6.72 4.18
C HIS A 58 -10.11 7.18 3.01
N GLY A 59 -9.77 8.32 2.45
CA GLY A 59 -10.37 8.84 1.23
C GLY A 59 -11.89 8.97 1.34
N LYS A 60 -12.60 8.39 0.36
CA LYS A 60 -14.07 8.38 0.30
C LYS A 60 -14.70 7.13 0.92
N SER A 61 -13.89 6.19 1.43
CA SER A 61 -14.39 5.03 2.16
C SER A 61 -14.84 5.40 3.56
N ASN A 62 -15.73 4.61 4.14
CA ASN A 62 -16.16 4.80 5.51
C ASN A 62 -15.00 4.60 6.49
N ALA A 63 -15.08 5.29 7.63
CA ALA A 63 -14.12 5.21 8.72
C ALA A 63 -14.82 4.69 9.99
N PRO A 64 -15.19 3.40 10.07
CA PRO A 64 -15.78 2.84 11.28
C PRO A 64 -14.78 2.90 12.44
N PRO A 65 -15.24 2.83 13.70
CA PRO A 65 -14.34 2.76 14.85
C PRO A 65 -13.38 1.57 14.75
N GLY A 66 -12.14 1.77 15.27
CA GLY A 66 -11.16 0.69 15.41
C GLY A 66 -11.45 -0.24 16.59
N PRO A 67 -10.50 -1.13 16.93
CA PRO A 67 -9.21 -1.28 16.26
C PRO A 67 -9.32 -1.98 14.91
N TYR A 68 -8.42 -1.65 13.97
CA TYR A 68 -8.28 -2.40 12.72
C TYR A 68 -7.17 -3.45 12.85
N SER A 69 -7.09 -4.36 11.86
CA SER A 69 -6.03 -5.38 11.78
C SER A 69 -5.66 -5.67 10.32
N MET A 70 -4.51 -6.31 10.10
CA MET A 70 -4.13 -6.75 8.74
C MET A 70 -5.13 -7.77 8.19
N GLU A 71 -5.69 -8.62 9.03
CA GLU A 71 -6.79 -9.52 8.67
C GLU A 71 -8.01 -8.74 8.17
N ARG A 72 -8.43 -7.69 8.91
CA ARG A 72 -9.59 -6.88 8.50
C ARG A 72 -9.37 -6.23 7.14
N PHE A 73 -8.19 -5.66 6.90
CA PHE A 73 -7.86 -5.08 5.59
C PHE A 73 -7.79 -6.13 4.48
N GLY A 74 -7.29 -7.32 4.79
CA GLY A 74 -7.30 -8.44 3.84
C GLY A 74 -8.71 -8.90 3.49
N ARG A 75 -9.60 -9.02 4.48
CA ARG A 75 -11.03 -9.34 4.26
C ARG A 75 -11.76 -8.28 3.45
N ASP A 76 -11.43 -7.01 3.61
CA ASP A 76 -11.95 -5.91 2.78
C ASP A 76 -11.60 -6.10 1.30
N VAL A 77 -10.35 -6.48 1.04
CA VAL A 77 -9.89 -6.78 -0.33
C VAL A 77 -10.65 -7.96 -0.92
N LEU A 78 -10.83 -9.03 -0.14
CA LEU A 78 -11.58 -10.21 -0.60
C LEU A 78 -13.04 -9.86 -0.90
N ALA A 79 -13.69 -9.05 -0.07
CA ALA A 79 -15.05 -8.56 -0.31
C ALA A 79 -15.15 -7.75 -1.62
N ILE A 80 -14.16 -6.89 -1.91
CA ILE A 80 -14.10 -6.17 -3.19
C ILE A 80 -13.99 -7.15 -4.37
N LEU A 81 -13.13 -8.16 -4.28
CA LEU A 81 -12.96 -9.15 -5.34
C LEU A 81 -14.23 -9.99 -5.56
N ASP A 82 -14.93 -10.33 -4.47
CA ASP A 82 -16.16 -11.12 -4.52
C ASP A 82 -17.31 -10.32 -5.16
N ASP A 83 -17.51 -9.06 -4.76
CA ASP A 83 -18.52 -8.16 -5.34
C ASP A 83 -18.28 -7.93 -6.84
N LEU A 84 -17.01 -7.78 -7.24
CA LEU A 84 -16.62 -7.61 -8.65
C LEU A 84 -16.60 -8.92 -9.45
N ASN A 85 -16.92 -10.07 -8.84
CA ASN A 85 -16.84 -11.41 -9.43
C ASN A 85 -15.45 -11.73 -10.01
N ILE A 86 -14.38 -11.35 -9.29
CA ILE A 86 -12.99 -11.58 -9.70
C ILE A 86 -12.44 -12.76 -8.91
N ALA A 87 -12.27 -13.90 -9.58
CA ALA A 87 -11.73 -15.10 -8.95
C ALA A 87 -10.25 -14.95 -8.57
N LYS A 88 -9.45 -14.29 -9.43
CA LYS A 88 -8.01 -14.14 -9.21
C LYS A 88 -7.50 -12.81 -9.77
N THR A 89 -6.58 -12.14 -9.04
CA THR A 89 -5.96 -10.88 -9.44
C THR A 89 -4.45 -10.90 -9.16
N HIS A 90 -3.70 -9.99 -9.78
CA HIS A 90 -2.37 -9.61 -9.31
C HIS A 90 -2.49 -8.54 -8.24
N TRP A 91 -1.47 -8.42 -7.39
CA TRP A 91 -1.41 -7.45 -6.31
C TRP A 91 -0.18 -6.55 -6.43
N CYS A 92 -0.36 -5.25 -6.21
CA CYS A 92 0.73 -4.31 -5.99
C CYS A 92 0.36 -3.41 -4.80
N GLY A 93 1.01 -3.63 -3.67
CA GLY A 93 0.79 -2.86 -2.45
C GLY A 93 2.02 -2.06 -2.03
N LEU A 94 1.82 -0.78 -1.71
CA LEU A 94 2.87 0.08 -1.18
C LEU A 94 2.69 0.30 0.32
N SER A 95 3.78 0.13 1.10
CA SER A 95 3.80 0.37 2.54
C SER A 95 2.78 -0.51 3.26
N MET A 96 1.79 0.08 3.91
CA MET A 96 0.67 -0.65 4.51
C MET A 96 -0.06 -1.55 3.50
N GLY A 97 -0.17 -1.13 2.22
CA GLY A 97 -0.68 -1.99 1.15
C GLY A 97 0.19 -3.21 0.89
N GLY A 98 1.50 -3.10 1.09
CA GLY A 98 2.42 -4.23 1.05
C GLY A 98 2.21 -5.19 2.23
N MET A 99 1.91 -4.68 3.43
CA MET A 99 1.59 -5.50 4.61
C MET A 99 0.28 -6.28 4.41
N VAL A 100 -0.74 -5.63 3.86
CA VAL A 100 -1.98 -6.31 3.45
C VAL A 100 -1.69 -7.39 2.40
N GLY A 101 -0.81 -7.12 1.43
CA GLY A 101 -0.38 -8.10 0.43
C GLY A 101 0.31 -9.33 1.02
N GLN A 102 1.10 -9.15 2.08
CA GLN A 102 1.72 -10.27 2.81
C GLN A 102 0.64 -11.14 3.48
N TRP A 103 -0.32 -10.51 4.16
CA TRP A 103 -1.44 -11.24 4.77
C TRP A 103 -2.25 -12.00 3.73
N LEU A 104 -2.58 -11.36 2.60
CA LEU A 104 -3.35 -11.95 1.50
C LEU A 104 -2.61 -13.13 0.86
N GLY A 105 -1.32 -12.99 0.60
CA GLY A 105 -0.50 -14.06 0.03
C GLY A 105 -0.42 -15.31 0.90
N ALA A 106 -0.48 -15.13 2.23
CA ALA A 106 -0.47 -16.22 3.20
C ALA A 106 -1.85 -16.85 3.42
N ASN A 107 -2.92 -16.04 3.47
CA ASN A 107 -4.25 -16.48 3.91
C ASN A 107 -5.25 -16.71 2.77
N ALA A 108 -4.97 -16.20 1.57
CA ALA A 108 -5.82 -16.38 0.39
C ALA A 108 -4.99 -16.62 -0.90
N PRO A 109 -4.05 -17.58 -0.91
CA PRO A 109 -3.07 -17.75 -1.99
C PRO A 109 -3.72 -17.99 -3.37
N ASP A 110 -4.88 -18.63 -3.41
CA ASP A 110 -5.58 -18.95 -4.66
C ASP A 110 -6.19 -17.71 -5.34
N ARG A 111 -6.40 -16.62 -4.58
CA ARG A 111 -6.98 -15.37 -5.08
C ARG A 111 -5.93 -14.45 -5.72
N PHE A 112 -4.63 -14.74 -5.54
CA PHE A 112 -3.56 -13.88 -6.02
C PHE A 112 -2.59 -14.63 -6.95
N GLY A 113 -2.34 -14.04 -8.13
CA GLY A 113 -1.39 -14.58 -9.11
C GLY A 113 0.05 -14.22 -8.74
N LYS A 114 0.44 -12.98 -9.04
CA LYS A 114 1.74 -12.42 -8.66
C LYS A 114 1.54 -11.30 -7.65
N ILE A 115 2.48 -11.14 -6.72
CA ILE A 115 2.41 -10.16 -5.63
C ILE A 115 3.62 -9.23 -5.70
N ILE A 116 3.36 -7.91 -5.63
CA ILE A 116 4.40 -6.89 -5.50
C ILE A 116 4.25 -6.21 -4.15
N LEU A 117 5.32 -6.25 -3.37
CA LEU A 117 5.44 -5.68 -2.03
C LEU A 117 6.41 -4.50 -2.08
N ALA A 118 5.88 -3.28 -2.21
CA ALA A 118 6.71 -2.10 -2.40
C ALA A 118 6.85 -1.30 -1.10
N ASN A 119 8.08 -0.88 -0.77
CA ASN A 119 8.38 0.02 0.35
C ASN A 119 7.64 -0.40 1.63
N THR A 120 7.82 -1.63 2.08
CA THR A 120 7.03 -2.23 3.16
C THR A 120 7.90 -2.97 4.17
N ALA A 121 7.30 -3.30 5.30
CA ALA A 121 7.88 -4.13 6.36
C ALA A 121 6.93 -5.27 6.70
N CYS A 122 7.41 -6.29 7.42
CA CYS A 122 6.57 -7.36 7.94
C CYS A 122 6.33 -7.27 9.45
N HIS A 123 7.12 -6.46 10.15
CA HIS A 123 6.96 -6.22 11.59
C HIS A 123 7.65 -4.90 11.98
N TYR A 124 7.29 -4.40 13.15
CA TYR A 124 7.98 -3.31 13.81
C TYR A 124 8.43 -3.80 15.20
N PRO A 125 9.74 -3.91 15.45
CA PRO A 125 10.25 -4.42 16.73
C PRO A 125 9.94 -3.50 17.91
N ASP A 126 9.80 -2.19 17.65
CA ASP A 126 9.42 -1.17 18.63
C ASP A 126 8.18 -0.42 18.14
N PRO A 127 7.03 -0.53 18.84
CA PRO A 127 5.80 0.14 18.51
C PRO A 127 5.77 1.62 18.93
N THR A 128 6.75 2.12 19.69
CA THR A 128 6.76 3.46 20.30
C THR A 128 6.45 4.55 19.28
N ARG A 129 7.06 4.48 18.08
CA ARG A 129 6.78 5.43 16.99
C ARG A 129 5.30 5.52 16.60
N TRP A 130 4.57 4.43 16.73
CA TRP A 130 3.15 4.39 16.40
C TRP A 130 2.31 4.97 17.53
N HIS A 131 2.65 4.71 18.78
CA HIS A 131 2.00 5.27 19.94
C HIS A 131 2.20 6.80 20.01
N GLU A 132 3.41 7.29 19.75
CA GLU A 132 3.70 8.72 19.66
C GLU A 132 2.91 9.39 18.53
N ARG A 133 2.81 8.73 17.37
CA ARG A 133 2.03 9.21 16.23
C ARG A 133 0.55 9.27 16.53
N ILE A 134 -0.01 8.24 17.19
CA ILE A 134 -1.40 8.22 17.64
C ILE A 134 -1.65 9.42 18.57
N LYS A 135 -0.78 9.61 19.58
CA LYS A 135 -0.89 10.72 20.52
C LYS A 135 -0.86 12.08 19.80
N ALA A 136 0.12 12.31 18.93
CA ALA A 136 0.22 13.55 18.17
C ALA A 136 -1.02 13.83 17.32
N VAL A 137 -1.60 12.79 16.68
CA VAL A 137 -2.80 12.93 15.87
C VAL A 137 -4.04 13.14 16.73
N GLN A 138 -4.14 12.56 17.92
CA GLN A 138 -5.20 12.82 18.89
C GLN A 138 -5.20 14.28 19.36
N GLU A 139 -4.03 14.85 19.59
CA GLU A 139 -3.86 16.21 20.10
C GLU A 139 -3.99 17.29 19.02
N GLY A 140 -3.46 17.07 17.82
CA GLY A 140 -3.34 18.09 16.78
C GLY A 140 -3.85 17.69 15.39
N GLY A 141 -4.59 16.58 15.28
CA GLY A 141 -5.09 16.06 14.01
C GLY A 141 -3.98 15.60 13.07
N ILE A 142 -4.34 15.29 11.82
CA ILE A 142 -3.36 14.84 10.81
C ILE A 142 -2.27 15.88 10.54
N ALA A 143 -2.60 17.17 10.71
CA ALA A 143 -1.66 18.27 10.50
C ALA A 143 -0.43 18.19 11.42
N ALA A 144 -0.58 17.67 12.64
CA ALA A 144 0.52 17.53 13.60
C ALA A 144 1.64 16.62 13.13
N VAL A 145 1.36 15.69 12.24
CA VAL A 145 2.34 14.69 11.74
C VAL A 145 2.68 14.86 10.26
N ALA A 146 1.95 15.72 9.53
CA ALA A 146 2.03 15.79 8.08
C ALA A 146 3.43 16.12 7.55
N ASP A 147 4.13 17.10 8.13
CA ASP A 147 5.46 17.51 7.66
C ASP A 147 6.51 16.44 7.93
N ALA A 148 6.46 15.79 9.08
CA ALA A 148 7.34 14.66 9.40
C ALA A 148 7.09 13.49 8.45
N VAL A 149 5.82 13.22 8.10
CA VAL A 149 5.47 12.17 7.14
C VAL A 149 5.98 12.52 5.75
N MET A 150 5.81 13.76 5.27
CA MET A 150 6.35 14.17 3.96
C MET A 150 7.86 14.03 3.89
N SER A 151 8.57 14.35 4.98
CA SER A 151 10.02 14.18 5.06
C SER A 151 10.47 12.72 5.00
N GLY A 152 9.65 11.79 5.48
CA GLY A 152 9.90 10.36 5.37
C GLY A 152 9.42 9.77 4.04
N TRP A 153 8.42 10.36 3.40
CA TRP A 153 7.86 9.87 2.15
C TRP A 153 8.70 10.17 0.93
N LEU A 154 9.33 11.36 0.90
CA LEU A 154 10.03 11.90 -0.26
C LEU A 154 11.42 12.40 0.16
N THR A 155 12.42 12.20 -0.69
CA THR A 155 13.76 12.74 -0.47
C THR A 155 13.74 14.28 -0.43
N ALA A 156 14.71 14.90 0.25
CA ALA A 156 14.82 16.37 0.31
C ALA A 156 14.95 16.96 -1.09
N ASP A 157 15.83 16.39 -1.90
CA ASP A 157 16.05 16.78 -3.29
C ASP A 157 14.77 16.71 -4.15
N PHE A 158 13.96 15.67 -3.99
CA PHE A 158 12.69 15.57 -4.70
C PHE A 158 11.70 16.65 -4.24
N ARG A 159 11.60 16.90 -2.94
CA ARG A 159 10.70 17.93 -2.40
C ARG A 159 11.06 19.35 -2.89
N GLU A 160 12.35 19.62 -3.07
CA GLU A 160 12.84 20.90 -3.62
C GLU A 160 12.56 21.03 -5.12
N ARG A 161 12.75 19.95 -5.90
CA ARG A 161 12.52 19.95 -7.34
C ARG A 161 11.04 19.90 -7.72
N GLU A 162 10.23 19.23 -6.91
CA GLU A 162 8.82 18.97 -7.18
C GLU A 162 7.91 19.47 -6.03
N PRO A 163 7.95 20.79 -5.71
CA PRO A 163 7.22 21.33 -4.57
C PRO A 163 5.71 21.18 -4.72
N GLN A 164 5.18 21.24 -5.96
CA GLN A 164 3.75 21.08 -6.21
C GLN A 164 3.30 19.63 -5.97
N VAL A 165 4.08 18.63 -6.38
CA VAL A 165 3.78 17.22 -6.13
C VAL A 165 3.80 16.97 -4.61
N THR A 166 4.79 17.51 -3.91
CA THR A 166 4.90 17.43 -2.46
C THR A 166 3.68 18.05 -1.75
N ALA A 167 3.26 19.22 -2.18
CA ALA A 167 2.08 19.91 -1.65
C ALA A 167 0.80 19.10 -1.90
N ASN A 168 0.63 18.52 -3.08
CA ASN A 168 -0.51 17.68 -3.42
C ASN A 168 -0.55 16.41 -2.55
N MET A 169 0.62 15.77 -2.31
CA MET A 169 0.71 14.60 -1.42
C MET A 169 0.36 14.96 0.01
N LYS A 170 0.82 16.10 0.51
CA LYS A 170 0.46 16.61 1.84
C LYS A 170 -1.03 16.92 1.92
N ALA A 171 -1.59 17.59 0.93
CA ALA A 171 -3.03 17.91 0.87
C ALA A 171 -3.88 16.62 0.89
N MET A 172 -3.51 15.60 0.11
CA MET A 172 -4.15 14.29 0.12
C MET A 172 -4.12 13.67 1.52
N MET A 173 -2.97 13.68 2.19
CA MET A 173 -2.84 13.13 3.54
C MET A 173 -3.74 13.85 4.54
N LEU A 174 -3.84 15.17 4.45
CA LEU A 174 -4.65 16.00 5.35
C LEU A 174 -6.16 15.70 5.25
N THR A 175 -6.62 15.07 4.16
CA THR A 175 -8.03 14.65 4.03
C THR A 175 -8.35 13.36 4.80
N THR A 176 -7.36 12.67 5.37
CA THR A 176 -7.58 11.40 6.06
C THR A 176 -8.37 11.61 7.36
N PRO A 177 -9.46 10.87 7.58
CA PRO A 177 -10.19 10.93 8.86
C PRO A 177 -9.28 10.55 10.03
N VAL A 178 -9.26 11.39 11.06
CA VAL A 178 -8.41 11.22 12.25
C VAL A 178 -8.59 9.84 12.87
N GLN A 179 -9.83 9.42 13.12
CA GLN A 179 -10.13 8.11 13.70
C GLN A 179 -9.66 6.95 12.83
N GLY A 180 -9.79 7.05 11.50
CA GLY A 180 -9.32 6.02 10.56
C GLY A 180 -7.80 5.92 10.54
N TYR A 181 -7.10 7.06 10.59
CA TYR A 181 -5.64 7.11 10.68
C TYR A 181 -5.13 6.47 11.97
N ILE A 182 -5.75 6.81 13.12
CA ILE A 182 -5.41 6.25 14.43
C ILE A 182 -5.61 4.74 14.42
N ALA A 183 -6.77 4.24 13.99
CA ALA A 183 -7.06 2.82 13.95
C ALA A 183 -6.09 2.04 13.03
N CYS A 184 -5.60 2.67 11.95
CA CYS A 184 -4.53 2.10 11.13
C CYS A 184 -3.18 2.10 11.86
N CYS A 185 -2.83 3.15 12.62
CA CYS A 185 -1.61 3.17 13.43
C CYS A 185 -1.63 2.09 14.54
N GLU A 186 -2.79 1.84 15.13
CA GLU A 186 -3.00 0.74 16.09
C GLU A 186 -2.71 -0.63 15.43
N ALA A 187 -3.23 -0.87 14.23
CA ALA A 187 -2.92 -2.08 13.47
C ALA A 187 -1.43 -2.22 13.13
N LEU A 188 -0.73 -1.11 12.92
CA LEU A 188 0.72 -1.10 12.66
C LEU A 188 1.55 -1.29 13.93
N SER A 189 1.07 -0.83 15.08
CA SER A 189 1.77 -1.02 16.37
C SER A 189 1.87 -2.48 16.80
N THR A 190 0.97 -3.32 16.30
CA THR A 190 0.91 -4.76 16.60
C THR A 190 1.32 -5.63 15.41
N LEU A 191 1.86 -5.02 14.34
CA LEU A 191 2.22 -5.74 13.12
C LEU A 191 3.32 -6.77 13.37
N ASP A 192 2.99 -8.04 13.12
CA ASP A 192 3.97 -9.12 12.99
C ASP A 192 3.48 -10.17 11.99
N LEU A 193 4.07 -10.17 10.81
CA LEU A 193 3.78 -11.10 9.72
C LEU A 193 4.97 -12.02 9.40
N ARG A 194 5.96 -12.10 10.28
CA ARG A 194 7.19 -12.88 10.03
C ARG A 194 6.90 -14.35 9.77
N GLU A 195 5.99 -14.94 10.53
CA GLU A 195 5.59 -16.34 10.37
C GLU A 195 4.73 -16.60 9.12
N ALA A 196 4.10 -15.56 8.57
CA ALA A 196 3.30 -15.65 7.36
C ALA A 196 4.16 -15.68 6.08
N LEU A 197 5.33 -15.03 6.09
CA LEU A 197 6.16 -14.87 4.88
C LEU A 197 6.54 -16.20 4.22
N PRO A 198 7.01 -17.24 4.94
CA PRO A 198 7.38 -18.51 4.32
C PRO A 198 6.22 -19.27 3.68
N THR A 199 4.97 -18.94 4.02
CA THR A 199 3.77 -19.60 3.49
C THR A 199 3.28 -18.98 2.17
N ILE A 200 3.81 -17.81 1.77
CA ILE A 200 3.46 -17.14 0.53
C ILE A 200 4.04 -17.93 -0.66
N LYS A 201 3.14 -18.49 -1.48
CA LYS A 201 3.51 -19.31 -2.65
C LYS A 201 3.49 -18.53 -3.96
N SER A 202 2.79 -17.40 -4.01
CA SER A 202 2.70 -16.56 -5.21
C SER A 202 4.08 -16.00 -5.56
N PRO A 203 4.47 -15.99 -6.84
CA PRO A 203 5.68 -15.29 -7.27
C PRO A 203 5.65 -13.85 -6.75
N THR A 204 6.71 -13.44 -6.07
CA THR A 204 6.74 -12.16 -5.34
C THR A 204 7.94 -11.31 -5.78
N LEU A 205 7.67 -10.03 -6.05
CA LEU A 205 8.67 -8.98 -6.22
C LEU A 205 8.62 -8.05 -5.00
N VAL A 206 9.76 -7.82 -4.37
CA VAL A 206 9.93 -6.80 -3.33
C VAL A 206 10.59 -5.57 -3.96
N ILE A 207 9.98 -4.39 -3.81
CA ILE A 207 10.56 -3.12 -4.25
C ILE A 207 10.92 -2.30 -3.02
N ALA A 208 12.15 -1.80 -2.95
CA ALA A 208 12.61 -0.95 -1.87
C ALA A 208 13.07 0.43 -2.39
N GLY A 209 12.97 1.45 -1.57
CA GLY A 209 13.61 2.74 -1.78
C GLY A 209 14.95 2.79 -1.05
N ARG A 210 16.02 3.22 -1.72
CA ARG A 210 17.36 3.32 -1.13
C ARG A 210 17.39 4.25 0.08
N HIS A 211 16.56 5.29 0.06
CA HIS A 211 16.51 6.36 1.07
C HIS A 211 15.27 6.25 1.97
N ASP A 212 14.58 5.10 1.94
CA ASP A 212 13.39 4.88 2.74
C ASP A 212 13.75 4.66 4.21
N MET A 213 13.46 5.66 5.05
CA MET A 213 13.66 5.60 6.49
C MET A 213 12.46 4.99 7.24
N SER A 214 11.31 4.86 6.58
CA SER A 214 10.09 4.28 7.16
C SER A 214 10.11 2.77 7.14
N THR A 215 10.54 2.20 6.01
CA THR A 215 10.71 0.77 5.78
C THR A 215 12.05 0.55 5.06
N PRO A 216 13.16 0.55 5.80
CA PRO A 216 14.52 0.51 5.24
C PRO A 216 14.77 -0.71 4.35
N VAL A 217 15.78 -0.62 3.48
CA VAL A 217 16.19 -1.71 2.58
C VAL A 217 16.34 -3.04 3.32
N ALA A 218 16.87 -3.01 4.55
CA ALA A 218 17.02 -4.21 5.38
C ALA A 218 15.67 -4.91 5.68
N ALA A 219 14.56 -4.17 5.80
CA ALA A 219 13.25 -4.77 5.96
C ALA A 219 12.79 -5.49 4.68
N ALA A 220 13.08 -4.92 3.51
CA ALA A 220 12.80 -5.54 2.21
C ALA A 220 13.68 -6.78 1.98
N GLU A 221 14.96 -6.73 2.33
CA GLU A 221 15.88 -7.86 2.28
C GLU A 221 15.39 -9.00 3.18
N PHE A 222 14.91 -8.70 4.38
CA PHE A 222 14.31 -9.69 5.28
C PHE A 222 13.09 -10.35 4.64
N ILE A 223 12.14 -9.57 4.11
CA ILE A 223 10.94 -10.10 3.43
C ILE A 223 11.36 -10.99 2.25
N ARG A 224 12.25 -10.51 1.39
CA ARG A 224 12.77 -11.29 0.26
C ARG A 224 13.43 -12.60 0.70
N SER A 225 14.16 -12.58 1.81
CA SER A 225 14.85 -13.78 2.32
C SER A 225 13.90 -14.84 2.86
N LYS A 226 12.68 -14.47 3.26
CA LYS A 226 11.69 -15.35 3.89
C LYS A 226 10.64 -15.88 2.91
N ILE A 227 10.35 -15.15 1.84
CA ILE A 227 9.39 -15.61 0.81
C ILE A 227 10.13 -16.46 -0.23
N PRO A 228 9.76 -17.75 -0.41
CA PRO A 228 10.42 -18.62 -1.36
C PRO A 228 10.40 -18.06 -2.80
N GLY A 229 11.56 -17.96 -3.43
CA GLY A 229 11.69 -17.50 -4.81
C GLY A 229 11.43 -16.00 -5.05
N ALA A 230 11.30 -15.20 -4.00
CA ALA A 230 11.09 -13.77 -4.16
C ALA A 230 12.30 -13.06 -4.78
N SER A 231 12.02 -12.19 -5.74
CA SER A 231 12.98 -11.26 -6.33
C SER A 231 12.92 -9.89 -5.65
N MET A 232 13.95 -9.05 -5.88
CA MET A 232 14.01 -7.73 -5.28
C MET A 232 14.61 -6.70 -6.24
N THR A 233 14.08 -5.47 -6.17
CA THR A 233 14.61 -4.29 -6.88
C THR A 233 14.72 -3.13 -5.90
N ILE A 234 15.82 -2.37 -5.96
CA ILE A 234 16.05 -1.17 -5.16
C ILE A 234 16.00 0.03 -6.09
N LEU A 235 15.13 0.99 -5.79
CA LEU A 235 15.02 2.26 -6.50
C LEU A 235 15.75 3.37 -5.74
N ASP A 236 16.30 4.33 -6.46
CA ASP A 236 16.93 5.52 -5.90
C ASP A 236 15.85 6.55 -5.49
N ALA A 237 15.13 6.24 -4.41
CA ALA A 237 13.97 6.95 -3.91
C ALA A 237 13.79 6.74 -2.41
N ALA A 238 12.96 7.55 -1.77
CA ALA A 238 12.48 7.34 -0.41
C ALA A 238 11.23 6.42 -0.39
N HIS A 239 10.32 6.63 0.57
CA HIS A 239 9.19 5.73 0.86
C HIS A 239 8.14 5.64 -0.23
N ILE A 240 7.82 6.76 -0.90
CA ILE A 240 6.84 6.74 -2.00
C ILE A 240 7.58 6.67 -3.34
N SER A 241 8.37 5.61 -3.51
CA SER A 241 9.28 5.42 -4.64
C SER A 241 8.60 5.53 -6.01
N LYS A 242 7.33 5.13 -6.11
CA LYS A 242 6.54 5.24 -7.34
C LYS A 242 6.19 6.68 -7.75
N VAL A 243 6.30 7.65 -6.84
CA VAL A 243 6.15 9.08 -7.15
C VAL A 243 7.50 9.69 -7.52
N GLU A 244 8.56 9.36 -6.80
CA GLU A 244 9.90 9.88 -7.08
C GLU A 244 10.53 9.31 -8.35
N ARG A 245 10.25 8.05 -8.66
CA ARG A 245 10.81 7.31 -9.81
C ARG A 245 9.66 6.59 -10.57
N PRO A 246 8.69 7.35 -11.13
CA PRO A 246 7.46 6.76 -11.66
C PRO A 246 7.72 5.78 -12.81
N HIS A 247 8.66 6.08 -13.72
CA HIS A 247 9.01 5.19 -14.83
C HIS A 247 9.68 3.92 -14.34
N ALA A 248 10.75 4.03 -13.54
CA ALA A 248 11.49 2.86 -13.04
C ALA A 248 10.61 1.94 -12.19
N PHE A 249 9.71 2.52 -11.37
CA PHE A 249 8.73 1.75 -10.60
C PHE A 249 7.76 1.01 -11.53
N THR A 250 7.19 1.72 -12.50
CA THR A 250 6.21 1.15 -13.45
C THR A 250 6.85 0.04 -14.29
N ASP A 251 8.09 0.24 -14.78
CA ASP A 251 8.83 -0.75 -15.56
C ASP A 251 9.10 -2.02 -14.74
N ALA A 252 9.48 -1.88 -13.46
CA ALA A 252 9.65 -3.01 -12.56
C ALA A 252 8.34 -3.78 -12.34
N VAL A 253 7.22 -3.07 -12.15
CA VAL A 253 5.89 -3.67 -11.98
C VAL A 253 5.45 -4.40 -13.25
N VAL A 254 5.48 -3.73 -14.38
CA VAL A 254 5.05 -4.31 -15.68
C VAL A 254 5.96 -5.48 -16.05
N GLY A 255 7.28 -5.29 -16.00
CA GLY A 255 8.25 -6.33 -16.29
C GLY A 255 8.01 -7.60 -15.48
N PHE A 256 7.79 -7.47 -14.17
CA PHE A 256 7.52 -8.63 -13.32
C PHE A 256 6.16 -9.28 -13.61
N LEU A 257 5.10 -8.49 -13.76
CA LEU A 257 3.76 -9.04 -13.95
C LEU A 257 3.55 -9.71 -15.31
N THR A 258 4.25 -9.25 -16.37
CA THR A 258 4.11 -9.78 -17.74
C THR A 258 5.08 -10.89 -18.09
N GLN A 259 6.11 -11.17 -17.28
CA GLN A 259 6.96 -12.37 -17.45
C GLN A 259 6.10 -13.64 -17.40
N ARG A 260 6.40 -14.60 -18.30
CA ARG A 260 5.74 -15.91 -18.33
C ARG A 260 6.31 -16.84 -17.27
#